data_56d49eaf5223e2b3626a2fc5a50dddd4
#
_entry.id   56d49eaf5223e2b3626a2fc5a50dddd4
#
_cell.length_a   1.000
_cell.length_b   1.000
_cell.length_c   1.000
_cell.angle_alpha   90.00
_cell.angle_beta   90.00
_cell.angle_gamma   90.00
#
_symmetry.space_group_name_H-M   'P 1'
#
loop_
_entity.id
_entity.type
_entity.pdbx_description
1 polymer ?
#
loop_
_entity_poly.entity_id
_entity_poly.type
_entity_poly.pdbx_seq_one_letter_code
_entity_poly.pdbx_strand_id
1 'polypeptide(L)'
;LRMQFVRFLARPDTFSLGVCNGCQMMAQLKVLIPGAENFPRFIANKSARFEARTVNVKVERTKSILFKGMQDSILPIAVAHGEGYATLDNTEIDGMAKHGQLAMRFVDSQGHPTETYPLNPNGSLGGVTGLCSTDGRVTIMMPHPERTLRAYNHSWKPEEWDEDGAWMRMFRNARAWLR
;
A
#
# COMPACT_ATOMS: atom_id res chain seq x y z
N LEU A 1 5.15 -12.83 23.07
CA LEU A 1 4.64 -12.32 21.79
C LEU A 1 5.67 -11.43 21.06
N ARG A 2 6.24 -10.36 21.71
CA ARG A 2 7.21 -9.44 21.08
C ARG A 2 8.39 -10.18 20.43
N MET A 3 9.04 -11.11 21.16
CA MET A 3 10.18 -11.88 20.65
C MET A 3 9.83 -12.77 19.44
N GLN A 4 8.60 -13.24 19.33
CA GLN A 4 8.13 -14.01 18.17
C GLN A 4 8.04 -13.12 16.92
N PHE A 5 7.51 -11.88 17.05
CA PHE A 5 7.53 -10.90 15.97
C PHE A 5 8.96 -10.56 15.53
N VAL A 6 9.86 -10.25 16.49
CA VAL A 6 11.25 -9.95 16.17
C VAL A 6 11.90 -11.09 15.39
N ARG A 7 11.76 -12.34 15.87
CA ARG A 7 12.32 -13.52 15.18
C ARG A 7 11.74 -13.71 13.78
N PHE A 8 10.42 -13.56 13.63
CA PHE A 8 9.77 -13.72 12.32
C PHE A 8 10.22 -12.63 11.33
N LEU A 9 10.18 -11.37 11.75
CA LEU A 9 10.49 -10.22 10.88
C LEU A 9 11.99 -10.12 10.52
N ALA A 10 12.86 -10.65 11.37
CA ALA A 10 14.30 -10.71 11.11
C ALA A 10 14.70 -11.82 10.11
N ARG A 11 13.85 -12.81 9.87
CA ARG A 11 14.16 -13.91 8.96
C ARG A 11 14.22 -13.42 7.51
N PRO A 12 15.23 -13.81 6.71
CA PRO A 12 15.35 -13.39 5.30
C PRO A 12 14.37 -14.10 4.37
N ASP A 13 13.78 -15.20 4.80
CA ASP A 13 12.87 -16.07 4.04
C ASP A 13 11.39 -15.85 4.38
N THR A 14 11.06 -14.73 5.03
CA THR A 14 9.69 -14.32 5.35
C THR A 14 9.37 -12.96 4.78
N PHE A 15 8.11 -12.75 4.47
CA PHE A 15 7.55 -11.43 4.13
C PHE A 15 6.27 -11.16 4.91
N SER A 16 5.83 -9.92 4.90
CA SER A 16 4.59 -9.52 5.56
C SER A 16 3.83 -8.50 4.72
N LEU A 17 2.50 -8.59 4.74
CA LEU A 17 1.58 -7.63 4.18
C LEU A 17 0.62 -7.15 5.27
N GLY A 18 0.63 -5.85 5.53
CA GLY A 18 -0.34 -5.18 6.41
C GLY A 18 -1.35 -4.38 5.60
N VAL A 19 -2.64 -4.75 5.67
CA VAL A 19 -3.72 -4.04 4.98
C VAL A 19 -4.63 -3.39 6.00
N CYS A 20 -5.00 -2.13 5.79
CA CYS A 20 -5.92 -1.35 6.60
C CYS A 20 -5.52 -1.37 8.09
N ASN A 21 -6.27 -2.03 8.97
CA ASN A 21 -5.90 -2.20 10.37
C ASN A 21 -4.54 -2.92 10.54
N GLY A 22 -4.21 -3.87 9.66
CA GLY A 22 -2.89 -4.51 9.60
C GLY A 22 -1.77 -3.52 9.26
N CYS A 23 -2.04 -2.55 8.39
CA CYS A 23 -1.12 -1.44 8.09
C CYS A 23 -0.85 -0.60 9.34
N GLN A 24 -1.89 -0.19 10.05
CA GLN A 24 -1.78 0.57 11.29
C GLN A 24 -1.00 -0.20 12.37
N MET A 25 -1.31 -1.48 12.55
CA MET A 25 -0.61 -2.36 13.50
C MET A 25 0.89 -2.43 13.18
N MET A 26 1.26 -2.69 11.93
CA MET A 26 2.65 -2.81 11.53
C MET A 26 3.38 -1.48 11.61
N ALA A 27 2.73 -0.36 11.31
CA ALA A 27 3.28 0.97 11.49
C ALA A 27 3.60 1.28 12.97
N GLN A 28 2.78 0.80 13.91
CA GLN A 28 3.07 0.91 15.34
C GLN A 28 4.20 -0.03 15.79
N LEU A 29 4.36 -1.16 15.13
CA LEU A 29 5.42 -2.13 15.40
C LEU A 29 6.72 -1.83 14.62
N LYS A 30 6.85 -0.67 13.99
CA LYS A 30 7.97 -0.31 13.10
C LYS A 30 9.36 -0.54 13.69
N VAL A 31 9.51 -0.36 14.99
CA VAL A 31 10.78 -0.59 15.73
C VAL A 31 11.18 -2.07 15.78
N LEU A 32 10.28 -2.99 15.45
CA LEU A 32 10.52 -4.43 15.38
C LEU A 32 10.74 -4.92 13.93
N ILE A 33 10.52 -4.06 12.95
CA ILE A 33 10.59 -4.38 11.53
C ILE A 33 11.88 -3.79 10.95
N PRO A 34 12.85 -4.61 10.57
CA PRO A 34 14.08 -4.11 9.97
C PRO A 34 13.80 -3.26 8.73
N GLY A 35 14.33 -2.03 8.70
CA GLY A 35 14.16 -1.11 7.58
C GLY A 35 12.79 -0.43 7.47
N ALA A 36 12.00 -0.43 8.55
CA ALA A 36 10.70 0.25 8.61
C ALA A 36 10.68 1.40 9.66
N GLU A 37 11.82 1.85 10.11
CA GLU A 37 11.96 2.86 11.18
C GLU A 37 11.19 4.15 10.85
N ASN A 38 11.10 4.47 9.56
CA ASN A 38 10.45 5.68 9.04
C ASN A 38 8.93 5.50 8.75
N PHE A 39 8.34 4.33 9.02
CA PHE A 39 6.90 4.18 8.81
C PHE A 39 6.12 5.22 9.65
N PRO A 40 5.13 5.92 9.04
CA PRO A 40 4.35 6.93 9.73
C PRO A 40 3.34 6.32 10.70
N ARG A 41 2.70 7.14 11.49
CA ARG A 41 1.41 6.78 12.09
C ARG A 41 0.30 7.00 11.04
N PHE A 42 -0.75 6.19 11.15
CA PHE A 42 -1.99 6.41 10.41
C PHE A 42 -3.05 6.88 11.41
N ILE A 43 -3.64 8.04 11.14
CA ILE A 43 -4.61 8.70 12.02
C ILE A 43 -5.91 8.98 11.27
N ALA A 44 -6.87 9.62 11.94
CA ALA A 44 -8.17 9.94 11.38
C ALA A 44 -8.05 10.66 10.03
N ASN A 45 -8.90 10.25 9.08
CA ASN A 45 -9.00 10.90 7.77
C ASN A 45 -9.27 12.41 7.91
N LYS A 46 -8.70 13.23 7.04
CA LYS A 46 -9.01 14.67 7.02
C LYS A 46 -10.50 14.98 6.82
N SER A 47 -11.25 14.06 6.18
CA SER A 47 -12.70 14.17 6.02
C SER A 47 -13.49 13.97 7.31
N ALA A 48 -12.85 13.51 8.39
CA ALA A 48 -13.46 13.10 9.65
C ALA A 48 -14.57 12.04 9.48
N ARG A 49 -14.51 11.25 8.40
CA ARG A 49 -15.51 10.23 8.04
C ARG A 49 -14.87 8.88 7.78
N PHE A 50 -15.68 7.83 7.88
CA PHE A 50 -15.36 6.54 7.29
C PHE A 50 -15.54 6.64 5.77
N GLU A 51 -14.46 6.45 5.03
CA GLU A 51 -14.45 6.52 3.57
C GLU A 51 -14.59 5.11 3.00
N ALA A 52 -15.64 4.89 2.19
CA ALA A 52 -15.91 3.62 1.52
C ALA A 52 -16.17 3.88 0.04
N ARG A 53 -15.16 3.63 -0.80
CA ARG A 53 -15.22 3.88 -2.25
C ARG A 53 -14.11 3.18 -3.03
N THR A 54 -14.27 3.10 -4.32
CA THR A 54 -13.19 2.75 -5.25
C THR A 54 -12.51 4.04 -5.71
N VAL A 55 -11.18 4.06 -5.67
CA VAL A 55 -10.33 5.16 -6.14
C VAL A 55 -9.18 4.61 -6.97
N ASN A 56 -8.50 5.46 -7.74
CA ASN A 56 -7.30 5.06 -8.44
C ASN A 56 -6.05 5.26 -7.60
N VAL A 57 -5.16 4.30 -7.67
CA VAL A 57 -3.81 4.39 -7.10
C VAL A 57 -2.78 4.09 -8.17
N LYS A 58 -1.61 4.71 -8.04
CA LYS A 58 -0.42 4.37 -8.80
C LYS A 58 0.51 3.54 -7.93
N VAL A 59 1.01 2.44 -8.49
CA VAL A 59 2.12 1.69 -7.92
C VAL A 59 3.41 2.41 -8.27
N GLU A 60 4.15 2.84 -7.26
CA GLU A 60 5.40 3.57 -7.43
C GLU A 60 6.57 2.64 -7.78
N ARG A 61 7.72 3.23 -8.12
CA ARG A 61 8.97 2.47 -8.29
C ARG A 61 9.51 2.05 -6.93
N THR A 62 9.01 0.94 -6.45
CA THR A 62 9.21 0.46 -5.09
C THR A 62 10.05 -0.81 -5.04
N LYS A 63 10.71 -1.04 -3.89
CA LYS A 63 11.42 -2.28 -3.57
C LYS A 63 10.49 -3.41 -3.14
N SER A 64 9.21 -3.13 -2.87
CA SER A 64 8.27 -4.15 -2.41
C SER A 64 8.29 -5.38 -3.32
N ILE A 65 8.58 -6.53 -2.75
CA ILE A 65 8.57 -7.82 -3.46
C ILE A 65 7.19 -8.14 -4.03
N LEU A 66 6.14 -7.62 -3.39
CA LEU A 66 4.74 -7.84 -3.79
C LEU A 66 4.39 -7.09 -5.07
N PHE A 67 5.05 -5.97 -5.34
CA PHE A 67 4.76 -5.12 -6.51
C PHE A 67 5.72 -5.32 -7.69
N LYS A 68 6.49 -6.41 -7.68
CA LYS A 68 7.40 -6.72 -8.77
C LYS A 68 6.67 -6.81 -10.11
N GLY A 69 7.09 -5.98 -11.09
CA GLY A 69 6.46 -5.91 -12.42
C GLY A 69 5.10 -5.21 -12.44
N MET A 70 4.76 -4.43 -11.39
CA MET A 70 3.56 -3.60 -11.34
C MET A 70 3.87 -2.09 -11.30
N GLN A 71 5.14 -1.71 -11.33
CA GLN A 71 5.58 -0.32 -11.26
C GLN A 71 4.91 0.52 -12.37
N ASP A 72 4.56 1.74 -12.03
CA ASP A 72 3.87 2.72 -12.88
C ASP A 72 2.43 2.32 -13.30
N SER A 73 1.92 1.16 -12.87
CA SER A 73 0.51 0.79 -13.10
C SER A 73 -0.43 1.70 -12.32
N ILE A 74 -1.50 2.14 -12.98
CA ILE A 74 -2.62 2.86 -12.37
C ILE A 74 -3.80 1.90 -12.28
N LEU A 75 -4.27 1.63 -11.07
CA LEU A 75 -5.25 0.59 -10.80
C LEU A 75 -6.34 1.09 -9.86
N PRO A 76 -7.61 0.72 -10.09
CA PRO A 76 -8.68 0.94 -9.13
C PRO A 76 -8.50 0.03 -7.92
N ILE A 77 -8.78 0.57 -6.72
CA ILE A 77 -8.68 -0.17 -5.46
C ILE A 77 -9.78 0.25 -4.50
N ALA A 78 -10.25 -0.68 -3.69
CA ALA A 78 -11.25 -0.41 -2.66
C ALA A 78 -10.61 0.27 -1.45
N VAL A 79 -11.22 1.36 -1.00
CA VAL A 79 -10.95 2.03 0.28
C VAL A 79 -12.11 1.76 1.25
N ALA A 80 -11.82 1.43 2.50
CA ALA A 80 -12.81 1.23 3.56
C ALA A 80 -12.17 1.50 4.93
N HIS A 81 -11.95 2.78 5.27
CA HIS A 81 -11.30 3.15 6.54
C HIS A 81 -11.67 4.56 7.02
N GLY A 82 -11.68 4.76 8.34
CA GLY A 82 -11.83 6.05 8.99
C GLY A 82 -10.50 6.69 9.40
N GLU A 83 -9.44 5.94 9.42
CA GLU A 83 -8.11 6.32 9.95
C GLU A 83 -7.01 5.92 8.98
N GLY A 84 -6.92 6.59 7.84
CA GLY A 84 -5.97 6.28 6.77
C GLY A 84 -4.96 7.38 6.48
N TYR A 85 -5.03 8.52 7.18
CA TYR A 85 -4.12 9.65 6.97
C TYR A 85 -2.72 9.31 7.46
N ALA A 86 -1.74 9.25 6.54
CA ALA A 86 -0.33 9.03 6.85
C ALA A 86 0.32 10.34 7.34
N THR A 87 0.90 10.31 8.55
CA THR A 87 1.56 11.49 9.15
C THR A 87 2.99 11.63 8.62
N LEU A 88 3.13 12.09 7.38
CA LEU A 88 4.41 12.33 6.71
C LEU A 88 4.48 13.79 6.25
N ASP A 89 5.70 14.34 6.22
CA ASP A 89 6.00 15.59 5.53
C ASP A 89 6.63 15.34 4.14
N ASN A 90 6.84 16.42 3.36
CA ASN A 90 7.42 16.30 2.01
C ASN A 90 8.83 15.73 2.03
N THR A 91 9.65 16.08 3.02
CA THR A 91 11.04 15.61 3.14
C THR A 91 11.08 14.10 3.38
N GLU A 92 10.20 13.62 4.24
CA GLU A 92 10.05 12.17 4.53
C GLU A 92 9.56 11.41 3.29
N ILE A 93 8.56 11.95 2.58
CA ILE A 93 8.02 11.37 1.35
C ILE A 93 9.10 11.27 0.27
N ASP A 94 9.87 12.34 0.05
CA ASP A 94 10.95 12.37 -0.95
C ASP A 94 12.07 11.39 -0.56
N GLY A 95 12.41 11.32 0.71
CA GLY A 95 13.35 10.34 1.24
C GLY A 95 12.91 8.90 0.98
N MET A 96 11.65 8.58 1.29
CA MET A 96 11.07 7.26 1.04
C MET A 96 11.01 6.92 -0.46
N ALA A 97 10.64 7.87 -1.31
CA ALA A 97 10.61 7.69 -2.75
C ALA A 97 12.02 7.39 -3.30
N LYS A 98 13.02 8.18 -2.89
CA LYS A 98 14.43 8.00 -3.29
C LYS A 98 14.98 6.62 -2.89
N HIS A 99 14.56 6.09 -1.75
CA HIS A 99 15.01 4.79 -1.26
C HIS A 99 14.13 3.61 -1.74
N GLY A 100 13.08 3.88 -2.54
CA GLY A 100 12.17 2.86 -3.05
C GLY A 100 11.23 2.28 -1.98
N GLN A 101 11.02 3.01 -0.89
CA GLN A 101 10.10 2.60 0.19
C GLN A 101 8.67 3.08 -0.04
N LEU A 102 8.47 4.10 -0.87
CA LEU A 102 7.15 4.54 -1.27
C LEU A 102 6.55 3.53 -2.26
N ALA A 103 5.46 2.89 -1.86
CA ALA A 103 4.91 1.78 -2.61
C ALA A 103 3.69 2.19 -3.46
N MET A 104 2.85 3.10 -2.95
CA MET A 104 1.59 3.43 -3.62
C MET A 104 1.08 4.82 -3.22
N ARG A 105 0.49 5.52 -4.20
CA ARG A 105 -0.16 6.83 -4.01
C ARG A 105 -1.56 6.85 -4.62
N PHE A 106 -2.46 7.61 -4.03
CA PHE A 106 -3.70 8.04 -4.68
C PHE A 106 -3.38 8.98 -5.83
N VAL A 107 -4.09 8.81 -6.95
CA VAL A 107 -3.86 9.59 -8.17
C VAL A 107 -5.17 10.14 -8.75
N ASP A 108 -5.03 11.19 -9.54
CA ASP A 108 -6.12 11.74 -10.35
C ASP A 108 -6.37 10.91 -11.63
N SER A 109 -7.26 11.38 -12.48
CA SER A 109 -7.60 10.72 -13.75
C SER A 109 -6.46 10.69 -14.76
N GLN A 110 -5.43 11.50 -14.57
CA GLN A 110 -4.24 11.57 -15.42
C GLN A 110 -3.05 10.77 -14.84
N GLY A 111 -3.24 10.19 -13.65
CA GLY A 111 -2.21 9.39 -12.97
C GLY A 111 -1.21 10.21 -12.17
N HIS A 112 -1.49 11.49 -11.91
CA HIS A 112 -0.66 12.31 -11.04
C HIS A 112 -1.06 12.12 -9.57
N PRO A 113 -0.11 12.06 -8.63
CA PRO A 113 -0.40 12.04 -7.20
C PRO A 113 -1.30 13.20 -6.82
N THR A 114 -2.35 12.92 -6.02
CA THR A 114 -3.35 13.92 -5.70
C THR A 114 -3.65 14.01 -4.21
N GLU A 115 -3.91 15.24 -3.75
CA GLU A 115 -4.44 15.53 -2.40
C GLU A 115 -5.91 15.92 -2.43
N THR A 116 -6.50 15.97 -3.63
CA THR A 116 -7.86 16.44 -3.84
C THR A 116 -8.89 15.38 -3.45
N TYR A 117 -9.78 15.74 -2.52
CA TYR A 117 -10.98 14.92 -2.23
C TYR A 117 -11.97 14.98 -3.41
N PRO A 118 -12.63 13.90 -3.81
CA PRO A 118 -12.68 12.57 -3.19
C PRO A 118 -11.65 11.57 -3.72
N LEU A 119 -10.75 11.97 -4.61
CA LEU A 119 -9.76 11.09 -5.23
C LEU A 119 -8.72 10.59 -4.22
N ASN A 120 -8.37 11.47 -3.26
CA ASN A 120 -7.60 11.11 -2.07
C ASN A 120 -8.54 11.14 -0.85
N PRO A 121 -9.11 9.98 -0.47
CA PRO A 121 -10.19 9.95 0.53
C PRO A 121 -9.70 10.20 1.97
N ASN A 122 -8.44 9.91 2.27
CA ASN A 122 -7.91 10.11 3.62
C ASN A 122 -7.15 11.42 3.82
N GLY A 123 -6.82 12.12 2.72
CA GLY A 123 -6.15 13.41 2.73
C GLY A 123 -4.64 13.34 2.98
N SER A 124 -4.00 12.17 2.89
CA SER A 124 -2.54 12.02 3.05
C SER A 124 -1.78 12.89 2.07
N LEU A 125 -0.74 13.57 2.57
CA LEU A 125 0.13 14.41 1.76
C LEU A 125 0.75 13.61 0.61
N GLY A 126 0.83 14.22 -0.57
CA GLY A 126 1.34 13.57 -1.78
C GLY A 126 0.61 12.28 -2.18
N GLY A 127 -0.61 12.06 -1.66
CA GLY A 127 -1.42 10.87 -1.95
C GLY A 127 -0.90 9.56 -1.33
N VAL A 128 0.06 9.60 -0.42
CA VAL A 128 0.71 8.40 0.14
C VAL A 128 -0.31 7.48 0.80
N THR A 129 -0.32 6.20 0.37
CA THR A 129 -1.26 5.21 0.92
C THR A 129 -0.68 3.79 1.02
N GLY A 130 0.56 3.58 0.58
CA GLY A 130 1.29 2.33 0.74
C GLY A 130 2.80 2.53 0.81
N LEU A 131 3.47 1.75 1.66
CA LEU A 131 4.90 1.82 1.95
C LEU A 131 5.51 0.41 2.05
N CYS A 132 6.83 0.31 1.94
CA CYS A 132 7.54 -0.93 2.25
C CYS A 132 8.82 -0.69 3.05
N SER A 133 9.33 -1.76 3.67
CA SER A 133 10.65 -1.76 4.33
C SER A 133 11.78 -1.54 3.31
N THR A 134 12.97 -1.17 3.78
CA THR A 134 14.13 -0.91 2.91
C THR A 134 14.57 -2.12 2.10
N ASP A 135 14.30 -3.33 2.57
CA ASP A 135 14.53 -4.60 1.87
C ASP A 135 13.33 -5.10 1.04
N GLY A 136 12.18 -4.40 1.11
CA GLY A 136 10.97 -4.69 0.35
C GLY A 136 10.15 -5.88 0.83
N ARG A 137 10.56 -6.58 1.90
CA ARG A 137 9.86 -7.78 2.41
C ARG A 137 8.60 -7.46 3.21
N VAL A 138 8.55 -6.29 3.82
CA VAL A 138 7.37 -5.84 4.56
C VAL A 138 6.68 -4.73 3.78
N THR A 139 5.43 -4.95 3.44
CA THR A 139 4.60 -3.97 2.73
C THR A 139 3.38 -3.63 3.56
N ILE A 140 3.07 -2.36 3.70
CA ILE A 140 1.89 -1.85 4.39
C ILE A 140 1.08 -0.95 3.45
N MET A 141 -0.25 -1.06 3.50
CA MET A 141 -1.15 -0.26 2.69
C MET A 141 -2.51 -0.06 3.35
N MET A 142 -3.12 1.10 3.16
CA MET A 142 -4.46 1.37 3.71
C MET A 142 -5.60 0.82 2.85
N PRO A 143 -5.55 0.89 1.50
CA PRO A 143 -6.57 0.30 0.64
C PRO A 143 -6.54 -1.23 0.64
N HIS A 144 -7.63 -1.83 0.16
CA HIS A 144 -7.92 -3.26 0.19
C HIS A 144 -7.78 -3.92 -1.20
N PRO A 145 -6.59 -4.43 -1.59
CA PRO A 145 -6.42 -5.12 -2.87
C PRO A 145 -7.21 -6.43 -2.93
N GLU A 146 -7.45 -7.08 -1.76
CA GLU A 146 -8.20 -8.33 -1.68
C GLU A 146 -9.68 -8.18 -2.05
N ARG A 147 -10.22 -6.96 -2.02
CA ARG A 147 -11.60 -6.67 -2.43
C ARG A 147 -11.78 -6.43 -3.93
N THR A 148 -10.68 -6.37 -4.66
CA THR A 148 -10.64 -6.11 -6.10
C THR A 148 -9.73 -7.09 -6.85
N LEU A 149 -9.65 -8.35 -6.33
CA LEU A 149 -8.81 -9.40 -6.90
C LEU A 149 -9.34 -9.97 -8.19
N ARG A 150 -10.67 -10.08 -8.32
CA ARG A 150 -11.31 -10.71 -9.46
C ARG A 150 -11.79 -9.67 -10.46
N ALA A 151 -11.77 -10.03 -11.73
CA ALA A 151 -12.21 -9.15 -12.80
C ALA A 151 -13.66 -8.66 -12.61
N TYR A 152 -14.55 -9.51 -12.08
CA TYR A 152 -15.94 -9.16 -11.80
C TYR A 152 -16.13 -8.20 -10.61
N ASN A 153 -15.10 -7.93 -9.81
CA ASN A 153 -15.16 -6.90 -8.76
C ASN A 153 -15.11 -5.47 -9.32
N HIS A 154 -14.84 -5.33 -10.62
CA HIS A 154 -14.72 -4.05 -11.30
C HIS A 154 -15.96 -3.77 -12.14
N SER A 155 -16.47 -2.54 -12.12
CA SER A 155 -17.59 -2.09 -12.97
C SER A 155 -17.20 -2.01 -14.44
N TRP A 156 -15.91 -1.85 -14.72
CA TRP A 156 -15.29 -1.95 -16.04
C TRP A 156 -13.96 -2.67 -15.93
N LYS A 157 -13.64 -3.48 -16.92
CA LYS A 157 -12.36 -4.19 -17.02
C LYS A 157 -11.89 -4.23 -18.48
N PRO A 158 -10.57 -4.30 -18.73
CA PRO A 158 -10.03 -4.63 -20.04
C PRO A 158 -10.54 -6.00 -20.52
N GLU A 159 -10.73 -6.16 -21.83
CA GLU A 159 -11.22 -7.44 -22.40
C GLU A 159 -10.28 -8.62 -22.13
N GLU A 160 -8.98 -8.35 -22.08
CA GLU A 160 -7.93 -9.34 -21.82
C GLU A 160 -7.90 -9.83 -20.35
N TRP A 161 -8.64 -9.21 -19.44
CA TRP A 161 -8.80 -9.75 -18.10
C TRP A 161 -9.84 -10.88 -18.12
N ASP A 162 -9.36 -12.07 -17.87
CA ASP A 162 -10.21 -13.26 -17.74
C ASP A 162 -10.90 -13.27 -16.36
N GLU A 163 -10.59 -14.20 -15.49
CA GLU A 163 -11.16 -14.33 -14.14
C GLU A 163 -10.51 -13.39 -13.13
N ASP A 164 -9.20 -13.18 -13.25
CA ASP A 164 -8.39 -12.40 -12.30
C ASP A 164 -8.24 -10.94 -12.70
N GLY A 165 -8.44 -10.04 -11.73
CA GLY A 165 -8.10 -8.63 -11.84
C GLY A 165 -6.60 -8.38 -11.60
N ALA A 166 -6.15 -7.15 -11.88
CA ALA A 166 -4.73 -6.76 -11.81
C ALA A 166 -4.09 -7.00 -10.44
N TRP A 167 -4.83 -6.86 -9.34
CA TRP A 167 -4.32 -7.05 -7.98
C TRP A 167 -3.93 -8.49 -7.66
N MET A 168 -4.40 -9.46 -8.41
CA MET A 168 -3.96 -10.85 -8.27
C MET A 168 -2.45 -11.01 -8.52
N ARG A 169 -1.85 -10.13 -9.32
CA ARG A 169 -0.40 -10.12 -9.56
C ARG A 169 0.41 -10.00 -8.26
N MET A 170 -0.04 -9.18 -7.32
CA MET A 170 0.62 -9.01 -6.02
C MET A 170 0.71 -10.35 -5.25
N PHE A 171 -0.38 -11.13 -5.23
CA PHE A 171 -0.40 -12.44 -4.56
C PHE A 171 0.40 -13.51 -5.32
N ARG A 172 0.41 -13.44 -6.65
CA ARG A 172 1.30 -14.29 -7.47
C ARG A 172 2.77 -13.97 -7.23
N ASN A 173 3.13 -12.69 -7.07
CA ASN A 173 4.49 -12.29 -6.70
C ASN A 173 4.89 -12.84 -5.33
N ALA A 174 4.00 -12.76 -4.34
CA ALA A 174 4.21 -13.37 -3.02
C ALA A 174 4.51 -14.87 -3.13
N ARG A 175 3.72 -15.60 -3.90
CA ARG A 175 3.92 -17.04 -4.13
C ARG A 175 5.23 -17.33 -4.86
N ALA A 176 5.57 -16.52 -5.87
CA ALA A 176 6.81 -16.71 -6.64
C ALA A 176 8.06 -16.41 -5.80
N TRP A 177 7.97 -15.47 -4.85
CA TRP A 177 9.08 -15.13 -3.97
C TRP A 177 9.43 -16.24 -2.96
N LEU A 178 8.46 -17.07 -2.57
CA LEU A 178 8.65 -18.20 -1.66
C LEU A 178 9.26 -19.46 -2.33
N ARG A 179 9.48 -19.46 -3.64
CA ARG A 179 10.08 -20.56 -4.41
C ARG A 179 11.56 -20.37 -4.61
#